data_02ab9d5a2a73f42222a4a2051a0f3f93
#
_entry.id   02ab9d5a2a73f42222a4a2051a0f3f93
#
_cell.length_a   1.000
_cell.length_b   1.000
_cell.length_c   1.000
_cell.angle_alpha   90.00
_cell.angle_beta   90.00
_cell.angle_gamma   90.00
#
_symmetry.space_group_name_H-M   'P 1'
#
loop_
_entity.id
_entity.type
_entity.pdbx_description
1 polymer ?
#
loop_
_entity_poly.entity_id
_entity_poly.type
_entity_poly.pdbx_seq_one_letter_code
_entity_poly.pdbx_strand_id
1 'polypeptide(L)'
;VNGIRKSKTFRTKTEARGWALQTEIEIETGVGDPTHYLFEDALIRYRDEITVLKKGSKQEGDRINAMLRLPLSQMRLNEITSDDLGKYRDERLKINGGGTVNRELSLMSVIFNRARIEWKWVDHNPISDVTRPKNPRPRDQRINDDEIQRVCDALGYAGGEINSSTDLVAVFFLLAIETAMRLGELCAVVPGSVRLSERYVEVTDSKNGDKRKVPLSNRAGDLFGKVIHAQMKITSATAGAIYRQHRGAADMEHFNFHDTRHEAITRLAQKLDVLDLARMIGHRDPKSLMIYYNATPIEIASRLD
;
A
#
# COMPACT_ATOMS: atom_id res chain seq x y z
N VAL A 1 36.94 -1.82 -31.96
CA VAL A 1 37.51 -2.01 -30.63
C VAL A 1 37.04 -3.35 -30.13
N ASN A 2 37.93 -4.21 -29.62
CA ASN A 2 37.64 -5.54 -29.00
C ASN A 2 36.75 -6.48 -29.83
N GLY A 3 36.85 -6.43 -31.18
CA GLY A 3 36.07 -7.28 -32.09
C GLY A 3 34.62 -6.85 -32.30
N ILE A 4 34.15 -5.82 -31.60
CA ILE A 4 32.78 -5.29 -31.75
C ILE A 4 32.75 -4.29 -32.91
N ARG A 5 31.82 -4.48 -33.85
CA ARG A 5 31.59 -3.59 -34.99
C ARG A 5 30.20 -2.93 -34.88
N LYS A 6 30.16 -1.60 -34.73
CA LYS A 6 28.95 -0.80 -34.81
C LYS A 6 29.04 0.13 -36.01
N SER A 7 27.95 0.40 -36.71
CA SER A 7 27.89 1.34 -37.83
C SER A 7 26.66 2.22 -37.77
N LYS A 8 26.83 3.51 -38.09
CA LYS A 8 25.73 4.48 -38.14
C LYS A 8 26.08 5.55 -39.19
N THR A 9 25.09 6.04 -39.93
CA THR A 9 25.26 7.07 -40.94
C THR A 9 24.89 8.42 -40.36
N PHE A 10 25.68 9.45 -40.66
CA PHE A 10 25.50 10.82 -40.14
C PHE A 10 25.50 11.83 -41.28
N ARG A 11 24.91 12.99 -41.04
CA ARG A 11 24.86 14.10 -42.01
C ARG A 11 26.16 14.90 -42.02
N THR A 12 26.86 14.97 -40.88
CA THR A 12 28.11 15.76 -40.75
C THR A 12 29.25 14.91 -40.18
N LYS A 13 30.49 15.28 -40.54
CA LYS A 13 31.72 14.65 -40.03
C LYS A 13 31.90 14.85 -38.53
N THR A 14 31.40 15.96 -37.98
CA THR A 14 31.47 16.27 -36.55
C THR A 14 30.58 15.35 -35.75
N GLU A 15 29.33 15.10 -36.20
CA GLU A 15 28.41 14.13 -35.59
C GLU A 15 28.98 12.71 -35.62
N ALA A 16 29.55 12.30 -36.75
CA ALA A 16 30.19 11.00 -36.90
C ALA A 16 31.34 10.79 -35.91
N ARG A 17 32.21 11.79 -35.74
CA ARG A 17 33.33 11.76 -34.80
C ARG A 17 32.86 11.73 -33.34
N GLY A 18 31.87 12.54 -32.97
CA GLY A 18 31.27 12.53 -31.63
C GLY A 18 30.68 11.17 -31.30
N TRP A 19 29.92 10.58 -32.22
CA TRP A 19 29.36 9.23 -32.03
C TRP A 19 30.44 8.15 -31.96
N ALA A 20 31.51 8.20 -32.79
CA ALA A 20 32.59 7.22 -32.74
C ALA A 20 33.29 7.23 -31.37
N LEU A 21 33.68 8.43 -30.89
CA LEU A 21 34.32 8.59 -29.58
C LEU A 21 33.43 8.09 -28.45
N GLN A 22 32.14 8.43 -28.45
CA GLN A 22 31.18 7.96 -27.46
C GLN A 22 31.03 6.44 -27.51
N THR A 23 30.96 5.85 -28.71
CA THR A 23 30.86 4.39 -28.91
C THR A 23 32.13 3.67 -28.48
N GLU A 24 33.31 4.23 -28.71
CA GLU A 24 34.59 3.67 -28.25
C GLU A 24 34.65 3.66 -26.71
N ILE A 25 34.28 4.77 -26.06
CA ILE A 25 34.19 4.85 -24.59
C ILE A 25 33.19 3.79 -24.04
N GLU A 26 32.02 3.67 -24.66
CA GLU A 26 31.01 2.67 -24.29
C GLU A 26 31.55 1.23 -24.41
N ILE A 27 32.29 0.93 -25.48
CA ILE A 27 32.88 -0.39 -25.69
C ILE A 27 34.04 -0.67 -24.71
N GLU A 28 34.86 0.34 -24.41
CA GLU A 28 35.98 0.19 -23.48
C GLU A 28 35.56 0.09 -22.02
N THR A 29 34.54 0.87 -21.63
CA THR A 29 34.04 0.92 -20.25
C THR A 29 32.91 -0.07 -19.99
N GLY A 30 32.35 -0.68 -21.05
CA GLY A 30 31.13 -1.50 -20.96
C GLY A 30 29.86 -0.70 -20.64
N VAL A 31 29.97 0.61 -20.48
CA VAL A 31 28.84 1.48 -20.24
C VAL A 31 27.98 1.54 -21.50
N GLY A 32 26.72 1.09 -21.40
CA GLY A 32 25.79 1.00 -22.54
C GLY A 32 25.70 -0.36 -23.22
N ASP A 33 26.58 -1.33 -22.86
CA ASP A 33 26.40 -2.74 -23.24
C ASP A 33 25.41 -3.42 -22.27
N PRO A 34 24.23 -3.84 -22.75
CA PRO A 34 23.22 -4.49 -21.90
C PRO A 34 23.74 -5.73 -21.15
N THR A 35 24.81 -6.36 -21.65
CA THR A 35 25.38 -7.58 -21.05
C THR A 35 26.21 -7.32 -19.80
N HIS A 36 26.51 -6.07 -19.46
CA HIS A 36 27.37 -5.71 -18.32
C HIS A 36 26.59 -5.43 -17.03
N TYR A 37 25.30 -5.09 -17.12
CA TYR A 37 24.54 -4.69 -15.95
C TYR A 37 24.15 -5.88 -15.08
N LEU A 38 24.43 -5.77 -13.79
CA LEU A 38 23.96 -6.71 -12.77
C LEU A 38 22.53 -6.35 -12.34
N PHE A 39 21.83 -7.28 -11.73
CA PHE A 39 20.52 -6.97 -11.16
C PHE A 39 20.62 -5.94 -10.03
N GLU A 40 21.74 -5.91 -9.29
CA GLU A 40 21.99 -4.86 -8.29
C GLU A 40 22.01 -3.45 -8.90
N ASP A 41 22.57 -3.27 -10.11
CA ASP A 41 22.58 -1.97 -10.78
C ASP A 41 21.15 -1.49 -11.04
N ALA A 42 20.27 -2.38 -11.49
CA ALA A 42 18.88 -2.08 -11.72
C ALA A 42 18.13 -1.77 -10.40
N LEU A 43 18.41 -2.51 -9.33
CA LEU A 43 17.84 -2.28 -8.01
C LEU A 43 18.26 -0.90 -7.46
N ILE A 44 19.55 -0.58 -7.52
CA ILE A 44 20.11 0.70 -7.04
C ILE A 44 19.53 1.86 -7.85
N ARG A 45 19.59 1.78 -9.17
CA ARG A 45 19.07 2.81 -10.05
C ARG A 45 17.58 3.08 -9.82
N TYR A 46 16.79 2.02 -9.71
CA TYR A 46 15.35 2.15 -9.43
C TYR A 46 15.08 2.76 -8.06
N ARG A 47 15.84 2.35 -7.03
CA ARG A 47 15.73 2.92 -5.69
C ARG A 47 16.01 4.42 -5.70
N ASP A 48 17.08 4.83 -6.34
CA ASP A 48 17.61 6.19 -6.25
C ASP A 48 16.90 7.17 -7.19
N GLU A 49 16.42 6.71 -8.36
CA GLU A 49 15.71 7.55 -9.33
C GLU A 49 14.17 7.53 -9.15
N ILE A 50 13.59 6.40 -8.77
CA ILE A 50 12.13 6.19 -8.83
C ILE A 50 11.51 6.07 -7.44
N THR A 51 12.09 5.21 -6.58
CA THR A 51 11.51 4.95 -5.26
C THR A 51 11.47 6.20 -4.40
N VAL A 52 12.49 7.06 -4.45
CA VAL A 52 12.58 8.31 -3.68
C VAL A 52 11.43 9.27 -3.96
N LEU A 53 10.82 9.21 -5.13
CA LEU A 53 9.71 10.09 -5.53
C LEU A 53 8.34 9.59 -5.02
N LYS A 54 8.29 8.41 -4.40
CA LYS A 54 7.03 7.78 -3.98
C LYS A 54 6.69 8.10 -2.53
N LYS A 55 5.41 8.26 -2.21
CA LYS A 55 4.93 8.37 -0.81
C LYS A 55 5.35 7.19 0.08
N GLY A 56 5.52 6.00 -0.49
CA GLY A 56 5.95 4.77 0.20
C GLY A 56 7.44 4.45 0.06
N SER A 57 8.29 5.46 -0.19
CA SER A 57 9.71 5.29 -0.50
C SER A 57 10.47 4.47 0.54
N LYS A 58 10.21 4.68 1.84
CA LYS A 58 10.89 3.95 2.91
C LYS A 58 10.66 2.43 2.80
N GLN A 59 9.40 1.98 2.76
CA GLN A 59 9.09 0.54 2.73
C GLN A 59 9.54 -0.13 1.44
N GLU A 60 9.47 0.57 0.30
CA GLU A 60 9.97 0.07 -0.98
C GLU A 60 11.50 0.02 -0.99
N GLY A 61 12.15 1.06 -0.46
CA GLY A 61 13.61 1.11 -0.30
C GLY A 61 14.14 0.00 0.62
N ASP A 62 13.50 -0.22 1.77
CA ASP A 62 13.85 -1.32 2.68
C ASP A 62 13.75 -2.69 1.99
N ARG A 63 12.74 -2.88 1.13
CA ARG A 63 12.56 -4.11 0.34
C ARG A 63 13.64 -4.25 -0.73
N ILE A 64 13.99 -3.18 -1.43
CA ILE A 64 15.11 -3.18 -2.39
C ILE A 64 16.43 -3.47 -1.69
N ASN A 65 16.69 -2.85 -0.53
CA ASN A 65 17.89 -3.11 0.26
C ASN A 65 17.97 -4.57 0.76
N ALA A 66 16.82 -5.21 1.00
CA ALA A 66 16.78 -6.64 1.28
C ALA A 66 17.12 -7.49 0.05
N MET A 67 16.64 -7.09 -1.14
CA MET A 67 16.95 -7.77 -2.41
C MET A 67 18.43 -7.65 -2.79
N LEU A 68 19.07 -6.52 -2.53
CA LEU A 68 20.52 -6.30 -2.76
C LEU A 68 21.41 -7.28 -2.00
N ARG A 69 20.92 -7.87 -0.91
CA ARG A 69 21.66 -8.87 -0.12
C ARG A 69 21.50 -10.31 -0.65
N LEU A 70 20.69 -10.53 -1.67
CA LEU A 70 20.45 -11.84 -2.25
C LEU A 70 21.55 -12.20 -3.29
N PRO A 71 21.94 -13.47 -3.43
CA PRO A 71 22.85 -13.89 -4.51
C PRO A 71 22.34 -13.50 -5.90
N LEU A 72 21.01 -13.46 -6.10
CA LEU A 72 20.38 -13.06 -7.35
C LEU A 72 20.79 -11.63 -7.78
N SER A 73 21.10 -10.72 -6.85
CA SER A 73 21.50 -9.36 -7.18
C SER A 73 22.82 -9.28 -7.94
N GLN A 74 23.70 -10.28 -7.74
CA GLN A 74 25.02 -10.38 -8.37
C GLN A 74 24.99 -11.07 -9.76
N MET A 75 23.83 -11.54 -10.18
CA MET A 75 23.66 -12.11 -11.52
C MET A 75 23.54 -11.01 -12.56
N ARG A 76 24.01 -11.29 -13.77
CA ARG A 76 23.80 -10.39 -14.92
C ARG A 76 22.32 -10.30 -15.23
N LEU A 77 21.83 -9.07 -15.38
CA LEU A 77 20.40 -8.80 -15.51
C LEU A 77 19.75 -9.53 -16.70
N ASN A 78 20.48 -9.64 -17.80
CA ASN A 78 20.04 -10.32 -19.03
C ASN A 78 20.15 -11.86 -18.95
N GLU A 79 20.85 -12.40 -17.96
CA GLU A 79 21.02 -13.85 -17.76
C GLU A 79 20.02 -14.43 -16.74
N ILE A 80 19.32 -13.55 -15.99
CA ILE A 80 18.30 -14.01 -15.03
C ILE A 80 17.12 -14.61 -15.77
N THR A 81 16.83 -15.87 -15.47
CA THR A 81 15.76 -16.65 -16.07
C THR A 81 14.51 -16.70 -15.17
N SER A 82 13.39 -17.16 -15.75
CA SER A 82 12.20 -17.48 -14.98
C SER A 82 12.42 -18.63 -13.99
N ASP A 83 13.35 -19.54 -14.26
CA ASP A 83 13.74 -20.64 -13.36
C ASP A 83 14.45 -20.10 -12.10
N ASP A 84 15.40 -19.16 -12.26
CA ASP A 84 16.08 -18.52 -11.13
C ASP A 84 15.08 -17.78 -10.23
N LEU A 85 14.13 -17.10 -10.83
CA LEU A 85 13.06 -16.39 -10.12
C LEU A 85 12.04 -17.35 -9.50
N GLY A 86 11.82 -18.52 -10.11
CA GLY A 86 11.04 -19.61 -9.54
C GLY A 86 11.70 -20.18 -8.29
N LYS A 87 13.01 -20.45 -8.34
CA LYS A 87 13.80 -20.88 -7.18
C LYS A 87 13.77 -19.83 -6.07
N TYR A 88 13.96 -18.54 -6.41
CA TYR A 88 13.81 -17.44 -5.46
C TYR A 88 12.42 -17.46 -4.78
N ARG A 89 11.35 -17.56 -5.56
CA ARG A 89 9.96 -17.65 -5.04
C ARG A 89 9.84 -18.79 -4.03
N ASP A 90 10.32 -19.99 -4.40
CA ASP A 90 10.16 -21.20 -3.59
C ASP A 90 10.95 -21.11 -2.28
N GLU A 91 12.17 -20.57 -2.31
CA GLU A 91 12.94 -20.30 -1.08
C GLU A 91 12.27 -19.26 -0.20
N ARG A 92 11.72 -18.19 -0.80
CA ARG A 92 11.00 -17.16 -0.02
C ARG A 92 9.71 -17.69 0.60
N LEU A 93 9.02 -18.63 -0.04
CA LEU A 93 7.82 -19.25 0.49
C LEU A 93 8.07 -20.13 1.72
N LYS A 94 9.28 -20.63 1.94
CA LYS A 94 9.64 -21.37 3.17
C LYS A 94 9.55 -20.50 4.43
N ILE A 95 9.73 -19.19 4.30
CA ILE A 95 9.84 -18.24 5.42
C ILE A 95 8.80 -17.11 5.38
N ASN A 96 8.06 -16.95 4.27
CA ASN A 96 7.08 -15.88 4.09
C ASN A 96 5.78 -16.40 3.47
N GLY A 97 4.68 -15.75 3.79
CA GLY A 97 3.40 -16.04 3.13
C GLY A 97 3.36 -15.53 1.68
N GLY A 98 2.51 -16.17 0.84
CA GLY A 98 2.39 -15.88 -0.59
C GLY A 98 2.14 -14.40 -0.92
N GLY A 99 1.41 -13.68 -0.08
CA GLY A 99 1.17 -12.23 -0.28
C GLY A 99 2.45 -11.38 -0.17
N THR A 100 3.41 -11.76 0.66
CA THR A 100 4.72 -11.07 0.76
C THR A 100 5.55 -11.36 -0.48
N VAL A 101 5.66 -12.64 -0.85
CA VAL A 101 6.39 -13.07 -2.04
C VAL A 101 5.82 -12.43 -3.31
N ASN A 102 4.49 -12.34 -3.44
CA ASN A 102 3.85 -11.64 -4.56
C ASN A 102 4.21 -10.15 -4.64
N ARG A 103 4.36 -9.47 -3.50
CA ARG A 103 4.81 -8.05 -3.49
C ARG A 103 6.27 -7.92 -3.92
N GLU A 104 7.14 -8.85 -3.51
CA GLU A 104 8.53 -8.91 -3.93
C GLU A 104 8.64 -9.15 -5.44
N LEU A 105 7.98 -10.17 -5.97
CA LEU A 105 7.92 -10.45 -7.41
C LEU A 105 7.32 -9.30 -8.22
N SER A 106 6.31 -8.59 -7.66
CA SER A 106 5.72 -7.42 -8.33
C SER A 106 6.70 -6.26 -8.43
N LEU A 107 7.50 -6.02 -7.38
CA LEU A 107 8.52 -4.99 -7.40
C LEU A 107 9.64 -5.34 -8.40
N MET A 108 10.12 -6.59 -8.41
CA MET A 108 11.08 -7.08 -9.41
C MET A 108 10.53 -6.90 -10.84
N SER A 109 9.25 -7.27 -11.07
CA SER A 109 8.61 -7.11 -12.37
C SER A 109 8.59 -5.66 -12.86
N VAL A 110 8.31 -4.71 -11.95
CA VAL A 110 8.35 -3.28 -12.28
C VAL A 110 9.78 -2.84 -12.63
N ILE A 111 10.79 -3.31 -11.90
CA ILE A 111 12.20 -2.99 -12.16
C ILE A 111 12.65 -3.57 -13.51
N PHE A 112 12.36 -4.84 -13.79
CA PHE A 112 12.64 -5.46 -15.08
C PHE A 112 11.93 -4.76 -16.25
N ASN A 113 10.66 -4.36 -16.08
CA ASN A 113 9.97 -3.59 -17.10
C ASN A 113 10.61 -2.22 -17.33
N ARG A 114 11.09 -1.56 -16.29
CA ARG A 114 11.82 -0.30 -16.42
C ARG A 114 13.14 -0.51 -17.16
N ALA A 115 13.89 -1.55 -16.78
CA ALA A 115 15.13 -1.94 -17.45
C ALA A 115 14.91 -2.26 -18.94
N ARG A 116 13.78 -2.90 -19.27
CA ARG A 116 13.41 -3.23 -20.64
C ARG A 116 12.97 -2.00 -21.45
N ILE A 117 12.03 -1.22 -20.91
CA ILE A 117 11.34 -0.18 -21.69
C ILE A 117 12.17 1.09 -21.76
N GLU A 118 12.73 1.56 -20.65
CA GLU A 118 13.39 2.86 -20.57
C GLU A 118 14.90 2.76 -20.65
N TRP A 119 15.52 1.83 -19.91
CA TRP A 119 16.97 1.72 -19.86
C TRP A 119 17.54 0.88 -21.00
N LYS A 120 16.74 0.02 -21.64
CA LYS A 120 17.17 -0.89 -22.72
C LYS A 120 18.28 -1.86 -22.31
N TRP A 121 18.25 -2.30 -21.04
CA TRP A 121 19.24 -3.22 -20.48
C TRP A 121 18.89 -4.70 -20.67
N VAL A 122 17.61 -4.99 -20.93
CA VAL A 122 17.10 -6.34 -21.21
C VAL A 122 16.01 -6.29 -22.29
N ASP A 123 15.82 -7.39 -22.99
CA ASP A 123 14.81 -7.49 -24.05
C ASP A 123 13.47 -7.96 -23.53
N HIS A 124 13.46 -8.71 -22.41
CA HIS A 124 12.24 -9.27 -21.86
C HIS A 124 12.23 -9.21 -20.32
N ASN A 125 11.05 -9.39 -19.72
CA ASN A 125 10.85 -9.45 -18.28
C ASN A 125 10.62 -10.91 -17.85
N PRO A 126 11.60 -11.61 -17.23
CA PRO A 126 11.47 -13.02 -16.88
C PRO A 126 10.43 -13.30 -15.79
N ILE A 127 10.02 -12.27 -15.03
CA ILE A 127 8.94 -12.40 -14.03
C ILE A 127 7.58 -12.73 -14.69
N SER A 128 7.39 -12.36 -15.96
CA SER A 128 6.14 -12.65 -16.68
C SER A 128 5.83 -14.15 -16.75
N ASP A 129 6.86 -14.97 -16.78
CA ASP A 129 6.77 -16.42 -16.93
C ASP A 129 6.82 -17.17 -15.58
N VAL A 130 6.88 -16.42 -14.46
CA VAL A 130 6.89 -17.00 -13.12
C VAL A 130 5.47 -17.19 -12.59
N THR A 131 5.12 -18.43 -12.27
CA THR A 131 3.85 -18.72 -11.58
C THR A 131 3.79 -18.05 -10.23
N ARG A 132 2.76 -17.23 -10.03
CA ARG A 132 2.55 -16.50 -8.77
C ARG A 132 1.99 -17.41 -7.67
N PRO A 133 2.49 -17.31 -6.42
CA PRO A 133 1.88 -18.00 -5.30
C PRO A 133 0.47 -17.47 -5.02
N LYS A 134 -0.39 -18.34 -4.46
CA LYS A 134 -1.73 -17.93 -4.05
C LYS A 134 -1.65 -16.87 -2.95
N ASN A 135 -2.42 -15.82 -3.10
CA ASN A 135 -2.62 -14.87 -2.00
C ASN A 135 -3.41 -15.52 -0.87
N PRO A 136 -3.15 -15.13 0.39
CA PRO A 136 -4.03 -15.53 1.49
C PRO A 136 -5.46 -15.03 1.22
N ARG A 137 -6.45 -15.75 1.72
CA ARG A 137 -7.83 -15.29 1.66
C ARG A 137 -7.95 -13.91 2.33
N PRO A 138 -8.80 -13.01 1.82
CA PRO A 138 -9.13 -11.78 2.52
C PRO A 138 -9.53 -12.07 3.97
N ARG A 139 -9.15 -11.19 4.87
CA ARG A 139 -9.57 -11.31 6.27
C ARG A 139 -11.07 -10.99 6.36
N ASP A 140 -11.79 -11.82 7.06
CA ASP A 140 -13.21 -11.64 7.37
C ASP A 140 -13.38 -11.63 8.89
N GLN A 141 -12.73 -10.67 9.53
CA GLN A 141 -12.80 -10.50 10.99
C GLN A 141 -13.89 -9.48 11.31
N ARG A 142 -14.88 -9.97 12.07
CA ARG A 142 -15.97 -9.16 12.61
C ARG A 142 -15.67 -8.86 14.08
N ILE A 143 -16.29 -7.83 14.60
CA ILE A 143 -16.22 -7.45 16.01
C ILE A 143 -17.61 -7.08 16.50
N ASN A 144 -18.02 -7.64 17.62
CA ASN A 144 -19.27 -7.31 18.28
C ASN A 144 -19.10 -6.15 19.30
N ASP A 145 -20.20 -5.67 19.84
CA ASP A 145 -20.19 -4.52 20.73
C ASP A 145 -19.48 -4.78 22.07
N ASP A 146 -19.54 -6.02 22.60
CA ASP A 146 -18.82 -6.40 23.82
C ASP A 146 -17.31 -6.43 23.59
N GLU A 147 -16.87 -6.90 22.42
CA GLU A 147 -15.47 -6.88 22.02
C GLU A 147 -14.95 -5.43 21.81
N ILE A 148 -15.79 -4.57 21.24
CA ILE A 148 -15.49 -3.13 21.11
C ILE A 148 -15.28 -2.52 22.49
N GLN A 149 -16.16 -2.84 23.45
CA GLN A 149 -16.05 -2.33 24.82
C GLN A 149 -14.76 -2.85 25.48
N ARG A 150 -14.45 -4.14 25.37
CA ARG A 150 -13.19 -4.72 25.92
C ARG A 150 -11.93 -4.02 25.35
N VAL A 151 -11.93 -3.67 24.07
CA VAL A 151 -10.82 -2.91 23.49
C VAL A 151 -10.73 -1.51 24.09
N CYS A 152 -11.86 -0.83 24.28
CA CYS A 152 -11.88 0.49 24.93
C CYS A 152 -11.38 0.41 26.39
N ASP A 153 -11.84 -0.59 27.15
CA ASP A 153 -11.43 -0.82 28.54
C ASP A 153 -9.93 -1.13 28.65
N ALA A 154 -9.39 -1.96 27.74
CA ALA A 154 -7.96 -2.26 27.68
C ALA A 154 -7.10 -1.04 27.35
N LEU A 155 -7.67 -0.06 26.61
CA LEU A 155 -7.05 1.23 26.35
C LEU A 155 -7.27 2.26 27.48
N GLY A 156 -8.07 1.91 28.51
CA GLY A 156 -8.39 2.76 29.66
C GLY A 156 -9.43 3.85 29.35
N TYR A 157 -10.22 3.68 28.30
CA TYR A 157 -11.21 4.68 27.86
C TYR A 157 -12.65 4.31 28.24
N ALA A 158 -13.20 5.06 29.19
CA ALA A 158 -14.57 4.87 29.69
C ALA A 158 -15.61 5.84 29.07
N GLY A 159 -15.32 6.46 27.92
CA GLY A 159 -16.26 7.32 27.21
C GLY A 159 -16.16 8.82 27.55
N GLY A 160 -15.23 9.25 28.40
CA GLY A 160 -15.01 10.66 28.78
C GLY A 160 -14.23 11.48 27.75
N GLU A 161 -13.61 12.55 28.23
CA GLU A 161 -12.69 13.39 27.45
C GLU A 161 -11.38 12.64 27.14
N ILE A 162 -10.66 13.10 26.12
CA ILE A 162 -9.37 12.52 25.72
C ILE A 162 -8.27 13.20 26.52
N ASN A 163 -7.66 12.47 27.44
CA ASN A 163 -6.60 12.97 28.32
C ASN A 163 -5.24 12.31 28.06
N SER A 164 -5.21 11.25 27.27
CA SER A 164 -4.01 10.47 26.98
C SER A 164 -3.95 10.00 25.53
N SER A 165 -2.77 9.54 25.08
CA SER A 165 -2.62 8.92 23.77
C SER A 165 -3.41 7.61 23.64
N THR A 166 -3.62 6.88 24.74
CA THR A 166 -4.44 5.66 24.75
C THR A 166 -5.92 5.99 24.57
N ASP A 167 -6.43 7.04 25.23
CA ASP A 167 -7.80 7.52 25.02
C ASP A 167 -8.01 7.94 23.57
N LEU A 168 -7.06 8.66 22.99
CA LEU A 168 -7.12 9.08 21.58
C LEU A 168 -7.16 7.87 20.64
N VAL A 169 -6.38 6.81 20.91
CA VAL A 169 -6.39 5.58 20.12
C VAL A 169 -7.72 4.86 20.25
N ALA A 170 -8.33 4.82 21.44
CA ALA A 170 -9.66 4.25 21.65
C ALA A 170 -10.72 5.03 20.87
N VAL A 171 -10.68 6.35 20.88
CA VAL A 171 -11.60 7.20 20.10
C VAL A 171 -11.38 7.01 18.60
N PHE A 172 -10.13 6.87 18.13
CA PHE A 172 -9.85 6.55 16.73
C PHE A 172 -10.37 5.15 16.34
N PHE A 173 -10.29 4.18 17.25
CA PHE A 173 -10.86 2.86 17.03
C PHE A 173 -12.38 2.92 16.86
N LEU A 174 -13.09 3.64 17.72
CA LEU A 174 -14.54 3.87 17.60
C LEU A 174 -14.89 4.64 16.32
N LEU A 175 -14.17 5.72 16.01
CA LEU A 175 -14.36 6.48 14.78
C LEU A 175 -14.12 5.63 13.52
N ALA A 176 -13.13 4.74 13.54
CA ALA A 176 -12.87 3.84 12.40
C ALA A 176 -14.06 2.89 12.14
N ILE A 177 -14.73 2.43 13.20
CA ILE A 177 -15.94 1.58 13.11
C ILE A 177 -17.14 2.39 12.62
N GLU A 178 -17.29 3.66 13.05
CA GLU A 178 -18.42 4.52 12.62
C GLU A 178 -18.28 5.01 11.16
N THR A 179 -17.06 5.29 10.71
CA THR A 179 -16.80 6.03 9.47
C THR A 179 -16.09 5.27 8.38
N ALA A 180 -15.58 4.06 8.68
CA ALA A 180 -14.68 3.30 7.83
C ALA A 180 -13.38 4.06 7.42
N MET A 181 -13.00 5.14 8.11
CA MET A 181 -11.76 5.87 7.86
C MET A 181 -10.54 5.01 8.23
N ARG A 182 -9.46 5.19 7.47
CA ARG A 182 -8.18 4.54 7.79
C ARG A 182 -7.51 5.23 8.98
N LEU A 183 -6.73 4.49 9.77
CA LEU A 183 -5.99 5.06 10.91
C LEU A 183 -5.15 6.28 10.51
N GLY A 184 -4.45 6.23 9.37
CA GLY A 184 -3.68 7.37 8.88
C GLY A 184 -4.52 8.59 8.54
N GLU A 185 -5.75 8.38 8.05
CA GLU A 185 -6.70 9.47 7.77
C GLU A 185 -7.21 10.09 9.07
N LEU A 186 -7.52 9.29 10.09
CA LEU A 186 -7.92 9.76 11.42
C LEU A 186 -6.81 10.57 12.09
N CYS A 187 -5.56 10.09 12.04
CA CYS A 187 -4.41 10.79 12.57
C CYS A 187 -4.10 12.12 11.84
N ALA A 188 -4.52 12.25 10.59
CA ALA A 188 -4.33 13.47 9.78
C ALA A 188 -5.46 14.49 9.92
N VAL A 189 -6.51 14.20 10.68
CA VAL A 189 -7.61 15.12 10.92
C VAL A 189 -7.10 16.37 11.66
N VAL A 190 -7.51 17.52 11.15
CA VAL A 190 -7.28 18.82 11.77
C VAL A 190 -8.62 19.51 12.06
N PRO A 191 -8.73 20.40 13.07
CA PRO A 191 -9.99 21.05 13.43
C PRO A 191 -10.71 21.66 12.21
N GLY A 192 -9.96 22.31 11.31
CA GLY A 192 -10.51 22.92 10.10
C GLY A 192 -11.07 21.96 9.05
N SER A 193 -10.80 20.65 9.15
CA SER A 193 -11.35 19.64 8.23
C SER A 193 -12.66 19.04 8.72
N VAL A 194 -13.09 19.31 9.96
CA VAL A 194 -14.33 18.77 10.55
C VAL A 194 -15.41 19.84 10.55
N ARG A 195 -16.55 19.53 9.95
CA ARG A 195 -17.74 20.37 9.84
C ARG A 195 -18.87 19.73 10.66
N LEU A 196 -18.86 19.95 11.97
CA LEU A 196 -19.83 19.32 12.89
C LEU A 196 -21.28 19.77 12.59
N SER A 197 -21.50 21.05 12.28
CA SER A 197 -22.84 21.59 11.91
C SER A 197 -23.39 20.98 10.62
N GLU A 198 -22.48 20.65 9.68
CA GLU A 198 -22.83 20.06 8.38
C GLU A 198 -22.69 18.54 8.39
N ARG A 199 -22.20 17.97 9.50
CA ARG A 199 -22.05 16.53 9.74
C ARG A 199 -21.18 15.81 8.71
N TYR A 200 -19.99 16.33 8.43
CA TYR A 200 -18.99 15.63 7.64
C TYR A 200 -17.55 16.00 8.06
N VAL A 201 -16.60 15.15 7.68
CA VAL A 201 -15.16 15.42 7.75
C VAL A 201 -14.53 15.34 6.36
N GLU A 202 -13.66 16.30 6.05
CA GLU A 202 -12.90 16.33 4.79
C GLU A 202 -11.61 15.53 4.94
N VAL A 203 -11.46 14.51 4.10
CA VAL A 203 -10.23 13.73 3.99
C VAL A 203 -9.44 14.27 2.80
N THR A 204 -8.35 14.98 3.06
CA THR A 204 -7.55 15.65 2.04
C THR A 204 -6.30 14.86 1.64
N ASP A 205 -5.75 14.00 2.51
CA ASP A 205 -4.57 13.18 2.26
C ASP A 205 -4.94 11.69 2.31
N SER A 206 -5.59 11.19 1.25
CA SER A 206 -5.79 9.75 1.10
C SER A 206 -4.57 9.10 0.45
N LYS A 207 -4.36 7.79 0.68
CA LYS A 207 -3.31 6.98 0.05
C LYS A 207 -3.34 7.08 -1.49
N ASN A 208 -4.52 7.33 -2.06
CA ASN A 208 -4.75 7.41 -3.50
C ASN A 208 -4.82 8.86 -4.02
N GLY A 209 -4.61 9.88 -3.17
CA GLY A 209 -4.66 11.30 -3.54
C GLY A 209 -6.06 11.89 -3.71
N ASP A 210 -7.13 11.10 -3.53
CA ASP A 210 -8.50 11.58 -3.72
C ASP A 210 -9.02 12.29 -2.46
N LYS A 211 -9.48 13.53 -2.63
CA LYS A 211 -10.23 14.25 -1.60
C LYS A 211 -11.64 13.69 -1.53
N ARG A 212 -12.16 13.48 -0.32
CA ARG A 212 -13.55 13.08 -0.12
C ARG A 212 -14.12 13.67 1.16
N LYS A 213 -15.43 13.78 1.20
CA LYS A 213 -16.18 14.10 2.41
C LYS A 213 -16.76 12.82 2.98
N VAL A 214 -16.54 12.58 4.27
CA VAL A 214 -17.06 11.44 5.00
C VAL A 214 -18.21 11.92 5.88
N PRO A 215 -19.47 11.51 5.62
CA PRO A 215 -20.62 11.85 6.45
C PRO A 215 -20.47 11.29 7.87
N LEU A 216 -21.00 11.99 8.86
CA LEU A 216 -20.91 11.64 10.27
C LEU A 216 -22.29 11.26 10.83
N SER A 217 -22.35 10.10 11.51
CA SER A 217 -23.43 9.81 12.47
C SER A 217 -23.35 10.79 13.64
N ASN A 218 -24.40 10.91 14.45
CA ASN A 218 -24.37 11.73 15.66
C ASN A 218 -23.20 11.29 16.56
N ARG A 219 -23.05 9.99 16.79
CA ARG A 219 -21.95 9.40 17.57
C ARG A 219 -20.57 9.77 17.01
N ALA A 220 -20.39 9.67 15.69
CA ALA A 220 -19.13 10.07 15.05
C ALA A 220 -18.86 11.57 15.21
N GLY A 221 -19.89 12.41 15.14
CA GLY A 221 -19.80 13.86 15.39
C GLY A 221 -19.31 14.15 16.80
N ASP A 222 -19.90 13.52 17.82
CA ASP A 222 -19.51 13.67 19.22
C ASP A 222 -18.06 13.25 19.45
N LEU A 223 -17.65 12.10 18.88
CA LEU A 223 -16.26 11.61 18.97
C LEU A 223 -15.28 12.58 18.28
N PHE A 224 -15.60 13.12 17.12
CA PHE A 224 -14.77 14.13 16.46
C PHE A 224 -14.71 15.43 17.26
N GLY A 225 -15.79 15.83 17.93
CA GLY A 225 -15.81 16.95 18.85
C GLY A 225 -14.75 16.80 19.94
N LYS A 226 -14.68 15.62 20.57
CA LYS A 226 -13.65 15.30 21.58
C LYS A 226 -12.22 15.33 20.98
N VAL A 227 -12.01 14.78 19.77
CA VAL A 227 -10.70 14.81 19.09
C VAL A 227 -10.24 16.25 18.85
N ILE A 228 -11.15 17.13 18.41
CA ILE A 228 -10.84 18.55 18.17
C ILE A 228 -10.50 19.26 19.49
N HIS A 229 -11.29 19.00 20.53
CA HIS A 229 -11.10 19.60 21.84
C HIS A 229 -9.77 19.23 22.49
N ALA A 230 -9.40 17.96 22.40
CA ALA A 230 -8.14 17.44 22.96
C ALA A 230 -6.88 18.03 22.32
N GLN A 231 -6.94 18.52 21.08
CA GLN A 231 -5.82 19.08 20.31
C GLN A 231 -4.56 18.18 20.27
N MET A 232 -4.71 16.89 20.55
CA MET A 232 -3.61 15.92 20.57
C MET A 232 -3.28 15.44 19.16
N LYS A 233 -1.99 15.24 18.90
CA LYS A 233 -1.51 14.69 17.63
C LYS A 233 -0.70 13.43 17.87
N ILE A 234 -0.96 12.42 17.03
CA ILE A 234 -0.24 11.14 17.08
C ILE A 234 -0.03 10.64 15.65
N THR A 235 1.10 9.98 15.39
CA THR A 235 1.34 9.37 14.10
C THR A 235 0.58 8.03 13.99
N SER A 236 0.24 7.62 12.77
CA SER A 236 -0.40 6.31 12.55
C SER A 236 0.48 5.13 12.99
N ALA A 237 1.81 5.29 12.94
CA ALA A 237 2.75 4.29 13.43
C ALA A 237 2.64 4.15 14.96
N THR A 238 2.64 5.27 15.70
CA THR A 238 2.50 5.31 17.15
C THR A 238 1.11 4.80 17.59
N ALA A 239 0.04 5.28 16.96
CA ALA A 239 -1.32 4.82 17.25
C ALA A 239 -1.48 3.31 17.00
N GLY A 240 -0.94 2.80 15.90
CA GLY A 240 -0.92 1.38 15.61
C GLY A 240 -0.07 0.55 16.60
N ALA A 241 1.00 1.11 17.14
CA ALA A 241 1.82 0.47 18.17
C ALA A 241 1.07 0.38 19.50
N ILE A 242 0.45 1.48 19.94
CA ILE A 242 -0.40 1.51 21.15
C ILE A 242 -1.53 0.48 21.03
N TYR A 243 -2.27 0.48 19.92
CA TYR A 243 -3.33 -0.50 19.72
C TYR A 243 -2.84 -1.95 19.82
N ARG A 244 -1.73 -2.30 19.15
CA ARG A 244 -1.14 -3.65 19.23
C ARG A 244 -0.71 -4.04 20.62
N GLN A 245 -0.21 -3.09 21.41
CA GLN A 245 0.21 -3.35 22.78
C GLN A 245 -0.97 -3.68 23.70
N HIS A 246 -2.13 -3.05 23.50
CA HIS A 246 -3.28 -3.15 24.40
C HIS A 246 -4.32 -4.21 23.96
N ARG A 247 -4.40 -4.54 22.66
CA ARG A 247 -5.38 -5.50 22.16
C ARG A 247 -5.25 -6.90 22.79
N GLY A 248 -4.06 -7.30 23.25
CA GLY A 248 -3.84 -8.55 23.96
C GLY A 248 -4.59 -8.62 25.30
N ALA A 249 -4.66 -7.52 26.04
CA ALA A 249 -5.43 -7.42 27.27
C ALA A 249 -6.95 -7.52 27.05
N ALA A 250 -7.40 -7.33 25.82
CA ALA A 250 -8.79 -7.49 25.40
C ALA A 250 -9.09 -8.87 24.78
N ASP A 251 -8.13 -9.80 24.74
CA ASP A 251 -8.20 -11.09 24.00
C ASP A 251 -8.46 -10.88 22.48
N MET A 252 -7.91 -9.80 21.91
CA MET A 252 -8.16 -9.37 20.52
C MET A 252 -6.90 -9.40 19.65
N GLU A 253 -5.92 -10.27 19.93
CA GLU A 253 -4.69 -10.40 19.14
C GLU A 253 -4.96 -10.71 17.67
N HIS A 254 -6.03 -11.42 17.39
CA HIS A 254 -6.48 -11.79 16.05
C HIS A 254 -7.02 -10.59 15.26
N PHE A 255 -7.48 -9.50 15.94
CA PHE A 255 -8.12 -8.34 15.32
C PHE A 255 -7.10 -7.20 15.10
N ASN A 256 -6.86 -6.85 13.86
CA ASN A 256 -5.99 -5.72 13.52
C ASN A 256 -6.81 -4.42 13.44
N PHE A 257 -6.17 -3.27 13.69
CA PHE A 257 -6.87 -1.99 13.57
C PHE A 257 -7.54 -1.81 12.19
N HIS A 258 -6.95 -2.33 11.11
CA HIS A 258 -7.56 -2.23 9.78
C HIS A 258 -8.84 -3.06 9.61
N ASP A 259 -9.05 -4.07 10.45
CA ASP A 259 -10.26 -4.89 10.42
C ASP A 259 -11.49 -4.07 10.87
N THR A 260 -11.31 -2.95 11.62
CA THR A 260 -12.38 -1.98 11.91
C THR A 260 -13.04 -1.43 10.66
N ARG A 261 -12.26 -1.25 9.58
CA ARG A 261 -12.80 -0.75 8.31
C ARG A 261 -13.70 -1.79 7.65
N HIS A 262 -13.36 -3.08 7.73
CA HIS A 262 -14.21 -4.16 7.25
C HIS A 262 -15.54 -4.19 8.02
N GLU A 263 -15.48 -4.14 9.35
CA GLU A 263 -16.64 -4.05 10.21
C GLU A 263 -17.53 -2.85 9.90
N ALA A 264 -16.92 -1.65 9.79
CA ALA A 264 -17.62 -0.43 9.44
C ALA A 264 -18.34 -0.53 8.10
N ILE A 265 -17.68 -1.04 7.06
CA ILE A 265 -18.28 -1.22 5.73
C ILE A 265 -19.47 -2.17 5.82
N THR A 266 -19.35 -3.27 6.56
CA THR A 266 -20.45 -4.22 6.74
C THR A 266 -21.65 -3.59 7.45
N ARG A 267 -21.43 -2.78 8.52
CA ARG A 267 -22.51 -2.06 9.23
C ARG A 267 -23.13 -0.97 8.35
N LEU A 268 -22.32 -0.25 7.59
CA LEU A 268 -22.77 0.83 6.71
C LEU A 268 -23.53 0.31 5.46
N ALA A 269 -23.14 -0.86 4.93
CA ALA A 269 -23.83 -1.49 3.80
C ALA A 269 -25.29 -1.87 4.11
N GLN A 270 -25.64 -2.00 5.39
CA GLN A 270 -27.03 -2.21 5.83
C GLN A 270 -27.87 -0.91 5.79
N LYS A 271 -27.22 0.26 5.72
CA LYS A 271 -27.84 1.58 5.83
C LYS A 271 -27.73 2.43 4.57
N LEU A 272 -26.74 2.18 3.75
CA LEU A 272 -26.40 2.95 2.57
C LEU A 272 -26.46 2.09 1.31
N ASP A 273 -26.81 2.67 0.18
CA ASP A 273 -26.62 2.02 -1.11
C ASP A 273 -25.12 1.91 -1.47
N VAL A 274 -24.82 1.07 -2.47
CA VAL A 274 -23.44 0.76 -2.84
C VAL A 274 -22.67 1.99 -3.36
N LEU A 275 -23.35 2.95 -4.01
CA LEU A 275 -22.71 4.13 -4.58
C LEU A 275 -22.36 5.15 -3.49
N ASP A 276 -23.26 5.38 -2.55
CA ASP A 276 -23.03 6.26 -1.42
C ASP A 276 -21.97 5.71 -0.48
N LEU A 277 -22.00 4.38 -0.24
CA LEU A 277 -20.95 3.72 0.51
C LEU A 277 -19.59 3.84 -0.21
N ALA A 278 -19.54 3.60 -1.52
CA ALA A 278 -18.30 3.72 -2.31
C ALA A 278 -17.72 5.14 -2.22
N ARG A 279 -18.57 6.19 -2.33
CA ARG A 279 -18.16 7.60 -2.18
C ARG A 279 -17.64 7.89 -0.78
N MET A 280 -18.36 7.46 0.27
CA MET A 280 -17.99 7.68 1.66
C MET A 280 -16.63 7.08 1.99
N ILE A 281 -16.38 5.81 1.60
CA ILE A 281 -15.14 5.11 1.93
C ILE A 281 -14.00 5.33 0.93
N GLY A 282 -14.28 6.00 -0.21
CA GLY A 282 -13.30 6.29 -1.26
C GLY A 282 -12.86 5.03 -2.03
N HIS A 283 -13.81 4.15 -2.40
CA HIS A 283 -13.57 3.03 -3.30
C HIS A 283 -13.91 3.44 -4.73
N ARG A 284 -12.94 3.25 -5.65
CA ARG A 284 -13.11 3.53 -7.08
C ARG A 284 -13.86 2.44 -7.83
N ASP A 285 -13.77 1.20 -7.34
CA ASP A 285 -14.43 0.04 -7.92
C ASP A 285 -15.53 -0.47 -6.97
N PRO A 286 -16.82 -0.18 -7.27
CA PRO A 286 -17.94 -0.68 -6.47
C PRO A 286 -18.03 -2.21 -6.42
N LYS A 287 -17.47 -2.93 -7.41
CA LYS A 287 -17.48 -4.41 -7.42
C LYS A 287 -16.83 -4.99 -6.17
N SER A 288 -15.82 -4.32 -5.63
CA SER A 288 -15.16 -4.74 -4.38
C SER A 288 -16.08 -4.66 -3.15
N LEU A 289 -17.20 -3.96 -3.25
CA LEU A 289 -18.19 -3.80 -2.18
C LEU A 289 -19.34 -4.80 -2.28
N MET A 290 -19.50 -5.49 -3.41
CA MET A 290 -20.62 -6.43 -3.61
C MET A 290 -20.65 -7.54 -2.57
N ILE A 291 -19.51 -7.90 -1.97
CA ILE A 291 -19.43 -8.90 -0.90
C ILE A 291 -20.19 -8.48 0.39
N TYR A 292 -20.48 -7.18 0.55
CA TYR A 292 -21.24 -6.65 1.69
C TYR A 292 -22.73 -6.49 1.42
N TYR A 293 -23.18 -6.69 0.16
CA TYR A 293 -24.57 -6.52 -0.28
C TYR A 293 -25.17 -7.88 -0.65
N ASN A 294 -25.35 -8.74 0.36
CA ASN A 294 -25.91 -10.08 0.20
C ASN A 294 -27.41 -10.09 0.57
N ALA A 295 -28.17 -9.10 0.10
CA ALA A 295 -29.60 -9.06 0.33
C ALA A 295 -30.31 -10.26 -0.31
N THR A 296 -31.20 -10.89 0.48
CA THR A 296 -32.04 -12.00 -0.01
C THR A 296 -33.07 -11.50 -1.02
N PRO A 297 -33.60 -12.36 -1.91
CA PRO A 297 -34.68 -11.99 -2.83
C PRO A 297 -35.91 -11.39 -2.10
N ILE A 298 -36.20 -11.84 -0.89
CA ILE A 298 -37.32 -11.33 -0.06
C ILE A 298 -37.03 -9.89 0.37
N GLU A 299 -35.81 -9.59 0.85
CA GLU A 299 -35.41 -8.22 1.21
C GLU A 299 -35.38 -7.30 -0.01
N ILE A 300 -35.01 -7.80 -1.18
CA ILE A 300 -35.04 -7.02 -2.44
C ILE A 300 -36.50 -6.74 -2.81
N ALA A 301 -37.37 -7.73 -2.77
CA ALA A 301 -38.80 -7.59 -3.08
C ALA A 301 -39.47 -6.56 -2.19
N SER A 302 -39.17 -6.52 -0.89
CA SER A 302 -39.72 -5.53 0.05
C SER A 302 -39.29 -4.08 -0.21
N ARG A 303 -38.32 -3.87 -1.08
CA ARG A 303 -37.88 -2.52 -1.52
C ARG A 303 -38.50 -2.06 -2.84
N LEU A 304 -39.26 -2.95 -3.50
CA LEU A 304 -39.95 -2.63 -4.77
C LEU A 304 -41.35 -2.08 -4.55
N ASP A 305 -41.91 -2.27 -3.34
CA ASP A 305 -43.19 -1.75 -2.88
C ASP A 305 -43.00 -0.42 -2.11
#